data_0b54c6f543874b210375f93e622763bc
#
_entry.id   0b54c6f543874b210375f93e622763bc
#
_cell.length_a   1.000
_cell.length_b   1.000
_cell.length_c   1.000
_cell.angle_alpha   90.00
_cell.angle_beta   90.00
_cell.angle_gamma   90.00
#
_symmetry.space_group_name_H-M   'P 1'
#
loop_
_entity.id
_entity.type
_entity.pdbx_description
1 polymer ?
#
loop_
_entity_poly.entity_id
_entity_poly.type
_entity_poly.pdbx_seq_one_letter_code
_entity_poly.pdbx_strand_id
1 'polypeptide(L)'
;TMMTQRIMEICAEVQDYLNNSYNYFAKKFCNIDEHVFDIKQEVIAKSGLFITKKRYGLRIINDAGRKVNKTHVKGLDTIRSNFAVAMKDLLQKVLDDILADVPKEKIDERISIFKRNMTSLHYDVMANPIGVKGIGKYEVKDSENAFSQYKKGTPVHVKSAINYNSLIEYWYEGRKYEKISNGNKIKWVYLKENEFG
;
A
#
# COMPACT_ATOMS: atom_id res chain seq x y z
N THR A 1 24.49 12.87 15.89
CA THR A 1 25.86 12.83 15.31
C THR A 1 26.22 14.22 14.83
N MET A 2 27.53 14.55 14.74
CA MET A 2 28.05 15.83 14.23
C MET A 2 27.43 16.21 12.87
N MET A 3 27.30 15.25 11.95
CA MET A 3 26.66 15.45 10.65
C MET A 3 25.18 15.90 10.76
N THR A 4 24.41 15.27 11.62
CA THR A 4 22.98 15.65 11.80
C THR A 4 22.86 17.07 12.33
N GLN A 5 23.73 17.46 13.26
CA GLN A 5 23.76 18.81 13.81
C GLN A 5 24.11 19.85 12.72
N ARG A 6 25.12 19.56 11.90
CA ARG A 6 25.48 20.46 10.78
C ARG A 6 24.36 20.60 9.75
N ILE A 7 23.62 19.52 9.46
CA ILE A 7 22.44 19.57 8.59
C ILE A 7 21.36 20.47 9.21
N MET A 8 21.11 20.37 10.52
CA MET A 8 20.13 21.21 11.21
C MET A 8 20.51 22.70 11.15
N GLU A 9 21.78 23.06 11.33
CA GLU A 9 22.28 24.43 11.19
C GLU A 9 22.02 24.97 9.79
N ILE A 10 22.39 24.20 8.74
CA ILE A 10 22.13 24.58 7.35
C ILE A 10 20.63 24.73 7.08
N CYS A 11 19.79 23.82 7.60
CA CYS A 11 18.34 23.94 7.46
C CYS A 11 17.80 25.24 8.10
N ALA A 12 18.31 25.63 9.26
CA ALA A 12 17.92 26.87 9.90
C ALA A 12 18.33 28.10 9.06
N GLU A 13 19.58 28.15 8.57
CA GLU A 13 20.04 29.22 7.69
C GLU A 13 19.18 29.35 6.41
N VAL A 14 18.86 28.24 5.77
CA VAL A 14 17.98 28.18 4.57
C VAL A 14 16.56 28.62 4.90
N GLN A 15 16.03 28.19 6.04
CA GLN A 15 14.68 28.57 6.50
C GLN A 15 14.57 30.07 6.71
N ASP A 16 15.54 30.67 7.41
CA ASP A 16 15.58 32.10 7.64
C ASP A 16 15.72 32.90 6.33
N TYR A 17 16.59 32.46 5.43
CA TYR A 17 16.73 33.06 4.11
C TYR A 17 15.43 33.02 3.30
N LEU A 18 14.74 31.89 3.29
CA LEU A 18 13.48 31.76 2.56
C LEU A 18 12.36 32.61 3.15
N ASN A 19 12.19 32.62 4.47
CA ASN A 19 11.17 33.43 5.14
C ASN A 19 11.40 34.91 4.89
N ASN A 20 12.64 35.39 4.98
CA ASN A 20 13.00 36.79 4.67
C ASN A 20 12.74 37.10 3.19
N SER A 21 13.06 36.22 2.28
CA SER A 21 12.81 36.39 0.85
C SER A 21 11.31 36.45 0.52
N TYR A 22 10.48 35.66 1.20
CA TYR A 22 9.03 35.71 1.04
C TYR A 22 8.42 36.98 1.64
N ASN A 23 8.95 37.51 2.77
CA ASN A 23 8.54 38.81 3.31
C ASN A 23 8.85 39.94 2.32
N TYR A 24 10.06 39.92 1.74
CA TYR A 24 10.42 40.90 0.71
C TYR A 24 9.49 40.82 -0.51
N PHE A 25 9.18 39.60 -0.98
CA PHE A 25 8.25 39.40 -2.09
C PHE A 25 6.84 39.87 -1.77
N ALA A 26 6.30 39.52 -0.60
CA ALA A 26 4.99 39.93 -0.13
C ALA A 26 4.84 41.46 -0.09
N LYS A 27 5.82 42.14 0.46
CA LYS A 27 5.84 43.60 0.54
C LYS A 27 5.94 44.26 -0.84
N LYS A 28 6.86 43.76 -1.69
CA LYS A 28 7.15 44.39 -2.99
C LYS A 28 6.05 44.18 -4.03
N PHE A 29 5.45 43.00 -4.07
CA PHE A 29 4.54 42.57 -5.14
C PHE A 29 3.07 42.43 -4.72
N CYS A 30 2.81 42.19 -3.43
CA CYS A 30 1.46 41.97 -2.92
C CYS A 30 0.98 43.12 -2.01
N ASN A 31 1.85 44.08 -1.65
CA ASN A 31 1.57 45.17 -0.68
C ASN A 31 1.11 44.62 0.69
N ILE A 32 1.73 43.55 1.14
CA ILE A 32 1.50 42.88 2.43
C ILE A 32 2.82 42.92 3.21
N ASP A 33 2.79 43.30 4.49
CA ASP A 33 4.01 43.49 5.28
C ASP A 33 4.73 42.17 5.59
N GLU A 34 3.97 41.09 5.84
CA GLU A 34 4.52 39.77 6.16
C GLU A 34 3.79 38.69 5.38
N HIS A 35 4.53 37.64 4.94
CA HIS A 35 3.90 36.47 4.33
C HIS A 35 3.27 35.56 5.38
N VAL A 36 2.30 34.74 4.97
CA VAL A 36 1.58 33.79 5.83
C VAL A 36 2.08 32.34 5.72
N PHE A 37 3.15 32.10 4.98
CA PHE A 37 3.73 30.76 4.82
C PHE A 37 4.59 30.41 6.03
N ASP A 38 4.44 29.19 6.54
CA ASP A 38 5.30 28.64 7.60
C ASP A 38 6.29 27.66 6.97
N ILE A 39 7.47 28.18 6.59
CA ILE A 39 8.53 27.38 5.97
C ILE A 39 9.46 26.90 7.07
N LYS A 40 9.52 25.56 7.20
CA LYS A 40 10.34 24.89 8.21
C LYS A 40 10.88 23.56 7.72
N GLN A 41 11.96 23.09 8.36
CA GLN A 41 12.47 21.76 8.16
C GLN A 41 11.45 20.74 8.63
N GLU A 42 11.05 19.81 7.75
CA GLU A 42 10.08 18.77 8.04
C GLU A 42 10.78 17.50 8.54
N VAL A 43 11.61 16.88 7.68
CA VAL A 43 12.28 15.63 8.03
C VAL A 43 13.75 15.60 7.59
N ILE A 44 14.58 14.86 8.37
CA ILE A 44 15.91 14.44 7.93
C ILE A 44 15.92 12.91 7.89
N ALA A 45 16.27 12.36 6.74
CA ALA A 45 16.40 10.93 6.55
C ALA A 45 17.88 10.53 6.47
N LYS A 46 18.23 9.38 7.09
CA LYS A 46 19.56 8.77 6.98
C LYS A 46 19.77 8.10 5.62
N SER A 47 18.70 7.49 5.10
CA SER A 47 18.69 6.81 3.80
C SER A 47 17.31 6.92 3.16
N GLY A 48 17.25 6.80 1.83
CA GLY A 48 16.00 6.88 1.09
C GLY A 48 16.04 6.08 -0.20
N LEU A 49 14.93 5.41 -0.50
CA LEU A 49 14.67 4.72 -1.76
C LEU A 49 13.58 5.47 -2.51
N PHE A 50 13.92 6.05 -3.66
CA PHE A 50 13.00 6.77 -4.53
C PHE A 50 12.77 5.94 -5.81
N ILE A 51 11.54 5.49 -6.03
CA ILE A 51 11.19 4.67 -7.19
C ILE A 51 10.61 5.55 -8.31
N THR A 52 9.58 6.33 -7.97
CA THR A 52 8.95 7.29 -8.89
C THR A 52 8.35 8.46 -8.09
N LYS A 53 7.78 9.45 -8.77
CA LYS A 53 7.03 10.55 -8.14
C LYS A 53 5.96 9.97 -7.19
N LYS A 54 5.96 10.43 -5.94
CA LYS A 54 5.04 9.99 -4.86
C LYS A 54 5.19 8.52 -4.44
N ARG A 55 6.29 7.82 -4.83
CA ARG A 55 6.57 6.43 -4.43
C ARG A 55 7.99 6.33 -3.89
N TYR A 56 8.11 6.36 -2.58
CA TYR A 56 9.40 6.32 -1.89
C TYR A 56 9.30 5.74 -0.48
N GLY A 57 10.45 5.32 0.05
CA GLY A 57 10.65 4.94 1.45
C GLY A 57 11.84 5.68 2.05
N LEU A 58 11.71 6.16 3.28
CA LEU A 58 12.75 6.93 3.98
C LEU A 58 13.01 6.33 5.36
N ARG A 59 14.27 6.26 5.78
CA ARG A 59 14.66 6.04 7.17
C ARG A 59 14.84 7.38 7.87
N ILE A 60 13.80 7.85 8.54
CA ILE A 60 13.78 9.16 9.19
C ILE A 60 14.51 9.09 10.52
N ILE A 61 15.45 10.02 10.75
CA ILE A 61 16.22 10.19 11.98
C ILE A 61 15.87 11.47 12.74
N ASN A 62 15.26 12.44 12.07
CA ASN A 62 14.72 13.65 12.67
C ASN A 62 13.38 13.99 12.03
N ASP A 63 12.39 14.35 12.84
CA ASP A 63 11.04 14.69 12.44
C ASP A 63 10.65 16.01 13.16
N ALA A 64 10.63 17.10 12.42
CA ALA A 64 10.35 18.44 12.91
C ALA A 64 11.17 18.80 14.19
N GLY A 65 12.49 18.56 14.17
CA GLY A 65 13.40 18.80 15.29
C GLY A 65 13.49 17.67 16.31
N ARG A 66 12.59 16.67 16.27
CA ARG A 66 12.60 15.55 17.22
C ARG A 66 13.43 14.38 16.67
N LYS A 67 14.32 13.83 17.51
CA LYS A 67 15.09 12.63 17.15
C LYS A 67 14.15 11.43 17.11
N VAL A 68 14.11 10.74 15.97
CA VAL A 68 13.30 9.54 15.74
C VAL A 68 14.13 8.46 15.04
N ASN A 69 13.59 7.27 14.94
CA ASN A 69 14.13 6.19 14.11
C ASN A 69 12.96 5.39 13.57
N LYS A 70 12.40 5.85 12.45
CA LYS A 70 11.22 5.24 11.83
C LYS A 70 11.37 5.15 10.32
N THR A 71 10.77 4.10 9.74
CA THR A 71 10.59 4.02 8.29
C THR A 71 9.31 4.73 7.90
N HIS A 72 9.41 5.71 6.99
CA HIS A 72 8.28 6.40 6.39
C HIS A 72 8.12 5.94 4.95
N VAL A 73 6.92 5.53 4.59
CA VAL A 73 6.62 4.97 3.26
C VAL A 73 5.50 5.76 2.62
N LYS A 74 5.65 6.09 1.34
CA LYS A 74 4.60 6.75 0.56
C LYS A 74 4.40 6.03 -0.78
N GLY A 75 3.15 5.66 -1.07
CA GLY A 75 2.74 5.12 -2.37
C GLY A 75 3.29 3.73 -2.74
N LEU A 76 3.97 3.04 -1.83
CA LEU A 76 4.44 1.67 -2.03
C LEU A 76 3.37 0.65 -1.61
N ASP A 77 3.50 -0.57 -2.11
CA ASP A 77 2.51 -1.63 -1.88
C ASP A 77 2.49 -2.14 -0.43
N THR A 78 3.54 -1.85 0.35
CA THR A 78 3.62 -2.15 1.79
C THR A 78 2.49 -1.52 2.61
N ILE A 79 1.97 -0.37 2.18
CA ILE A 79 0.92 0.38 2.89
C ILE A 79 -0.47 0.24 2.25
N ARG A 80 -0.59 -0.47 1.13
CA ARG A 80 -1.89 -0.63 0.45
C ARG A 80 -2.80 -1.60 1.18
N SER A 81 -4.07 -1.21 1.34
CA SER A 81 -5.08 -2.05 2.00
C SER A 81 -5.54 -3.25 1.18
N ASN A 82 -5.34 -3.22 -0.15
CA ASN A 82 -5.73 -4.27 -1.09
C ASN A 82 -4.60 -5.26 -1.43
N PHE A 83 -3.59 -5.36 -0.57
CA PHE A 83 -2.45 -6.24 -0.76
C PHE A 83 -2.39 -7.30 0.33
N ALA A 84 -2.00 -8.52 -0.02
CA ALA A 84 -1.91 -9.65 0.92
C ALA A 84 -0.98 -9.34 2.11
N VAL A 85 -1.36 -9.73 3.31
CA VAL A 85 -0.62 -9.41 4.54
C VAL A 85 0.81 -9.95 4.48
N ALA A 86 0.98 -11.23 4.13
CA ALA A 86 2.31 -11.86 4.04
C ALA A 86 3.22 -11.16 3.01
N MET A 87 2.66 -10.69 1.90
CA MET A 87 3.41 -9.94 0.90
C MET A 87 3.80 -8.55 1.38
N LYS A 88 2.92 -7.86 2.11
CA LYS A 88 3.26 -6.55 2.73
C LYS A 88 4.39 -6.68 3.73
N ASP A 89 4.34 -7.72 4.57
CA ASP A 89 5.36 -7.98 5.57
C ASP A 89 6.73 -8.29 4.92
N LEU A 90 6.74 -9.08 3.84
CA LEU A 90 7.95 -9.31 3.06
C LEU A 90 8.49 -8.01 2.48
N LEU A 91 7.64 -7.24 1.78
CA LEU A 91 8.06 -5.99 1.14
C LEU A 91 8.55 -4.95 2.17
N GLN A 92 7.92 -4.88 3.35
CA GLN A 92 8.38 -4.01 4.43
C GLN A 92 9.77 -4.41 4.92
N LYS A 93 10.01 -5.72 5.16
CA LYS A 93 11.32 -6.23 5.56
C LYS A 93 12.40 -5.98 4.50
N VAL A 94 12.07 -6.20 3.23
CA VAL A 94 12.99 -5.91 2.10
C VAL A 94 13.30 -4.42 2.03
N LEU A 95 12.31 -3.55 2.20
CA LEU A 95 12.52 -2.10 2.23
C LEU A 95 13.42 -1.69 3.40
N ASP A 96 13.17 -2.22 4.59
CA ASP A 96 13.99 -1.94 5.77
C ASP A 96 15.44 -2.43 5.60
N ASP A 97 15.64 -3.58 4.97
CA ASP A 97 16.96 -4.11 4.62
C ASP A 97 17.69 -3.18 3.62
N ILE A 98 17.00 -2.72 2.56
CA ILE A 98 17.56 -1.77 1.59
C ILE A 98 17.94 -0.44 2.28
N LEU A 99 17.06 0.10 3.11
CA LEU A 99 17.31 1.34 3.84
C LEU A 99 18.42 1.22 4.90
N ALA A 100 18.73 0.00 5.33
CA ALA A 100 19.82 -0.34 6.25
C ALA A 100 21.13 -0.72 5.52
N ASP A 101 21.15 -0.66 4.20
CA ASP A 101 22.30 -1.04 3.35
C ASP A 101 22.74 -2.51 3.55
N VAL A 102 21.75 -3.40 3.73
CA VAL A 102 22.00 -4.84 3.82
C VAL A 102 22.45 -5.38 2.45
N PRO A 103 23.49 -6.23 2.39
CA PRO A 103 23.96 -6.82 1.15
C PRO A 103 22.85 -7.52 0.36
N LYS A 104 22.88 -7.36 -0.98
CA LYS A 104 21.86 -7.90 -1.90
C LYS A 104 21.64 -9.41 -1.71
N GLU A 105 22.71 -10.15 -1.45
CA GLU A 105 22.67 -11.61 -1.26
C GLU A 105 21.74 -12.03 -0.09
N LYS A 106 21.76 -11.26 1.01
CA LYS A 106 20.88 -11.50 2.17
C LYS A 106 19.41 -11.15 1.87
N ILE A 107 19.19 -10.12 1.06
CA ILE A 107 17.85 -9.75 0.60
C ILE A 107 17.30 -10.84 -0.34
N ASP A 108 18.11 -11.33 -1.28
CA ASP A 108 17.74 -12.41 -2.19
C ASP A 108 17.48 -13.74 -1.43
N GLU A 109 18.26 -14.01 -0.40
CA GLU A 109 18.01 -15.16 0.50
C GLU A 109 16.66 -15.04 1.21
N ARG A 110 16.33 -13.89 1.78
CA ARG A 110 15.02 -13.63 2.41
C ARG A 110 13.87 -13.88 1.46
N ILE A 111 13.97 -13.36 0.23
CA ILE A 111 12.95 -13.57 -0.80
C ILE A 111 12.83 -15.05 -1.18
N SER A 112 13.96 -15.74 -1.28
CA SER A 112 14.01 -17.17 -1.61
C SER A 112 13.39 -18.04 -0.52
N ILE A 113 13.65 -17.72 0.75
CA ILE A 113 13.02 -18.39 1.90
C ILE A 113 11.50 -18.17 1.86
N PHE A 114 11.06 -16.94 1.63
CA PHE A 114 9.63 -16.63 1.53
C PHE A 114 8.96 -17.44 0.39
N LYS A 115 9.58 -17.46 -0.81
CA LYS A 115 9.06 -18.23 -1.96
C LYS A 115 8.91 -19.71 -1.66
N ARG A 116 9.86 -20.32 -0.93
CA ARG A 116 9.77 -21.74 -0.54
C ARG A 116 8.64 -22.02 0.45
N ASN A 117 8.40 -21.08 1.36
CA ASN A 117 7.44 -21.26 2.44
C ASN A 117 6.04 -20.76 2.11
N MET A 118 5.87 -19.98 1.02
CA MET A 118 4.57 -19.34 0.71
C MET A 118 3.43 -20.35 0.49
N THR A 119 3.72 -21.54 -0.02
CA THR A 119 2.72 -22.58 -0.26
C THR A 119 2.22 -23.24 1.03
N SER A 120 2.97 -23.14 2.12
CA SER A 120 2.57 -23.64 3.45
C SER A 120 1.85 -22.59 4.30
N LEU A 121 1.80 -21.34 3.84
CA LEU A 121 1.09 -20.28 4.54
C LEU A 121 -0.42 -20.46 4.40
N HIS A 122 -1.14 -20.14 5.47
CA HIS A 122 -2.59 -20.14 5.43
C HIS A 122 -3.10 -19.15 4.37
N TYR A 123 -4.10 -19.58 3.59
CA TYR A 123 -4.66 -18.74 2.51
C TYR A 123 -5.11 -17.34 2.97
N ASP A 124 -5.56 -17.20 4.22
CA ASP A 124 -6.04 -15.93 4.78
C ASP A 124 -4.97 -14.82 4.80
N VAL A 125 -3.68 -15.18 4.98
CA VAL A 125 -2.57 -14.22 4.97
C VAL A 125 -2.00 -13.99 3.56
N MET A 126 -2.24 -14.93 2.64
CA MET A 126 -1.83 -14.84 1.24
C MET A 126 -2.91 -14.24 0.32
N ALA A 127 -4.15 -14.20 0.78
CA ALA A 127 -5.26 -13.68 0.01
C ALA A 127 -5.26 -12.15 -0.09
N ASN A 128 -5.64 -11.65 -1.25
CA ASN A 128 -5.75 -10.22 -1.52
C ASN A 128 -7.12 -9.70 -1.04
N PRO A 129 -7.17 -8.77 -0.08
CA PRO A 129 -8.42 -8.14 0.34
C PRO A 129 -8.87 -7.13 -0.71
N ILE A 130 -10.14 -7.18 -1.09
CA ILE A 130 -10.74 -6.25 -2.06
C ILE A 130 -12.22 -6.05 -1.80
N GLY A 131 -12.74 -4.86 -2.11
CA GLY A 131 -14.18 -4.58 -2.09
C GLY A 131 -14.85 -5.03 -3.37
N VAL A 132 -15.94 -5.78 -3.25
CA VAL A 132 -16.74 -6.23 -4.39
C VAL A 132 -17.70 -5.14 -4.82
N LYS A 133 -17.71 -4.83 -6.13
CA LYS A 133 -18.64 -3.84 -6.71
C LYS A 133 -19.16 -4.33 -8.06
N GLY A 134 -20.43 -4.08 -8.31
CA GLY A 134 -21.05 -4.33 -9.63
C GLY A 134 -21.42 -5.78 -9.88
N ILE A 135 -21.71 -6.60 -8.85
CA ILE A 135 -22.18 -8.00 -9.04
C ILE A 135 -23.32 -8.03 -10.04
N GLY A 136 -24.43 -7.32 -9.82
CA GLY A 136 -25.58 -7.31 -10.73
C GLY A 136 -25.31 -6.75 -12.14
N LYS A 137 -24.21 -5.97 -12.31
CA LYS A 137 -23.78 -5.51 -13.65
C LYS A 137 -23.16 -6.63 -14.47
N TYR A 138 -22.43 -7.50 -13.80
CA TYR A 138 -21.59 -8.54 -14.44
C TYR A 138 -22.24 -9.92 -14.44
N GLU A 139 -23.12 -10.20 -13.48
CA GLU A 139 -23.86 -11.48 -13.38
C GLU A 139 -24.80 -11.65 -14.55
N VAL A 140 -24.81 -12.86 -15.12
CA VAL A 140 -25.79 -13.31 -16.10
C VAL A 140 -26.43 -14.57 -15.52
N LYS A 141 -27.71 -14.46 -15.14
CA LYS A 141 -28.46 -15.61 -14.66
C LYS A 141 -28.89 -16.43 -15.85
N ASP A 142 -28.40 -17.64 -15.97
CA ASP A 142 -28.82 -18.62 -16.92
C ASP A 142 -29.80 -19.57 -16.22
N SER A 143 -31.01 -19.69 -16.77
CA SER A 143 -32.06 -20.53 -16.20
C SER A 143 -31.80 -22.05 -16.36
N GLU A 144 -30.90 -22.41 -17.27
CA GLU A 144 -30.58 -23.82 -17.57
C GLU A 144 -29.34 -24.35 -16.82
N ASN A 145 -28.50 -23.45 -16.30
CA ASN A 145 -27.29 -23.80 -15.55
C ASN A 145 -27.40 -23.47 -14.06
N ALA A 146 -27.01 -24.39 -13.22
CA ALA A 146 -26.98 -24.21 -11.77
C ALA A 146 -26.03 -23.08 -11.32
N PHE A 147 -25.07 -22.68 -12.17
CA PHE A 147 -24.10 -21.66 -11.90
C PHE A 147 -24.38 -20.39 -12.69
N SER A 148 -24.32 -19.25 -12.00
CA SER A 148 -24.40 -17.95 -12.65
C SER A 148 -23.23 -17.75 -13.58
N GLN A 149 -23.51 -17.29 -14.80
CA GLN A 149 -22.47 -16.87 -15.72
C GLN A 149 -22.16 -15.38 -15.54
N TYR A 150 -21.02 -14.98 -16.02
CA TYR A 150 -20.59 -13.58 -15.95
C TYR A 150 -20.17 -13.05 -17.32
N LYS A 151 -20.38 -11.76 -17.52
CA LYS A 151 -20.05 -11.07 -18.78
C LYS A 151 -18.55 -11.03 -19.03
N LYS A 152 -18.15 -10.97 -20.31
CA LYS A 152 -16.75 -10.72 -20.70
C LYS A 152 -16.21 -9.44 -20.03
N GLY A 153 -14.97 -9.51 -19.51
CA GLY A 153 -14.34 -8.36 -18.84
C GLY A 153 -14.70 -8.21 -17.36
N THR A 154 -15.44 -9.16 -16.77
CA THR A 154 -15.69 -9.17 -15.32
C THR A 154 -14.39 -9.29 -14.54
N PRO A 155 -14.13 -8.40 -13.55
CA PRO A 155 -12.96 -8.51 -12.69
C PRO A 155 -12.92 -9.84 -11.93
N VAL A 156 -11.72 -10.41 -11.72
CA VAL A 156 -11.53 -11.76 -11.14
C VAL A 156 -12.22 -11.90 -9.77
N HIS A 157 -12.06 -10.93 -8.88
CA HIS A 157 -12.71 -10.95 -7.56
C HIS A 157 -14.24 -10.90 -7.62
N VAL A 158 -14.81 -10.27 -8.66
CA VAL A 158 -16.27 -10.25 -8.88
C VAL A 158 -16.73 -11.61 -9.43
N LYS A 159 -15.94 -12.23 -10.32
CA LYS A 159 -16.19 -13.62 -10.76
C LYS A 159 -16.24 -14.58 -9.57
N SER A 160 -15.23 -14.50 -8.68
CA SER A 160 -15.19 -15.30 -7.47
C SER A 160 -16.40 -15.10 -6.57
N ALA A 161 -16.86 -13.85 -6.42
CA ALA A 161 -18.06 -13.53 -5.64
C ALA A 161 -19.34 -14.11 -6.26
N ILE A 162 -19.49 -14.01 -7.59
CA ILE A 162 -20.63 -14.59 -8.32
C ILE A 162 -20.62 -16.11 -8.18
N ASN A 163 -19.48 -16.76 -8.42
CA ASN A 163 -19.35 -18.22 -8.28
C ASN A 163 -19.65 -18.67 -6.83
N TYR A 164 -19.13 -17.96 -5.83
CA TYR A 164 -19.44 -18.25 -4.44
C TYR A 164 -20.94 -18.15 -4.14
N ASN A 165 -21.61 -17.12 -4.62
CA ASN A 165 -23.05 -16.94 -4.43
C ASN A 165 -23.86 -18.06 -5.11
N SER A 166 -23.45 -18.50 -6.31
CA SER A 166 -24.09 -19.61 -7.02
C SER A 166 -23.89 -20.94 -6.30
N LEU A 167 -22.69 -21.19 -5.76
CA LEU A 167 -22.43 -22.39 -4.95
C LEU A 167 -23.30 -22.44 -3.70
N ILE A 168 -23.49 -21.31 -3.01
CA ILE A 168 -24.36 -21.26 -1.83
C ILE A 168 -25.82 -21.53 -2.20
N GLU A 169 -26.30 -20.97 -3.31
CA GLU A 169 -27.67 -21.24 -3.77
C GLU A 169 -27.87 -22.70 -4.13
N TYR A 170 -26.92 -23.29 -4.84
CA TYR A 170 -27.03 -24.66 -5.33
C TYR A 170 -26.88 -25.72 -4.22
N TRP A 171 -25.82 -25.60 -3.39
CA TRP A 171 -25.47 -26.65 -2.43
C TRP A 171 -26.04 -26.46 -1.03
N TYR A 172 -26.29 -25.20 -0.62
CA TYR A 172 -26.61 -24.88 0.78
C TYR A 172 -27.93 -24.14 0.94
N GLU A 173 -28.67 -23.90 -0.12
CA GLU A 173 -29.96 -23.19 -0.11
C GLU A 173 -29.92 -21.86 0.70
N GLY A 174 -28.76 -21.22 0.78
CA GLY A 174 -28.57 -19.97 1.52
C GLY A 174 -28.67 -20.05 3.06
N ARG A 175 -28.83 -21.25 3.62
CA ARG A 175 -29.12 -21.39 5.08
C ARG A 175 -27.92 -21.28 5.98
N LYS A 176 -26.71 -21.52 5.50
CA LYS A 176 -25.50 -21.61 6.32
C LYS A 176 -24.51 -20.47 6.10
N TYR A 177 -24.51 -19.90 4.95
CA TYR A 177 -23.53 -18.88 4.55
C TYR A 177 -24.21 -17.68 3.94
N GLU A 178 -23.70 -16.49 4.29
CA GLU A 178 -24.21 -15.23 3.73
C GLU A 178 -23.70 -15.04 2.30
N LYS A 179 -24.55 -14.54 1.41
CA LYS A 179 -24.16 -14.13 0.07
C LYS A 179 -23.28 -12.89 0.10
N ILE A 180 -22.34 -12.85 -0.82
CA ILE A 180 -21.52 -11.65 -1.04
C ILE A 180 -22.36 -10.63 -1.80
N SER A 181 -22.46 -9.43 -1.24
CA SER A 181 -23.19 -8.29 -1.80
C SER A 181 -22.23 -7.17 -2.22
N ASN A 182 -22.73 -6.21 -3.04
CA ASN A 182 -21.97 -5.02 -3.37
C ASN A 182 -21.59 -4.24 -2.11
N GLY A 183 -20.30 -3.88 -2.02
CA GLY A 183 -19.72 -3.20 -0.86
C GLY A 183 -19.06 -4.14 0.14
N ASN A 184 -19.34 -5.44 0.11
CA ASN A 184 -18.64 -6.38 0.97
C ASN A 184 -17.14 -6.43 0.65
N LYS A 185 -16.32 -6.59 1.68
CA LYS A 185 -14.89 -6.85 1.54
C LYS A 185 -14.68 -8.34 1.57
N ILE A 186 -13.98 -8.86 0.56
CA ILE A 186 -13.60 -10.26 0.46
C ILE A 186 -12.08 -10.39 0.41
N LYS A 187 -11.59 -11.58 0.69
CA LYS A 187 -10.22 -12.00 0.42
C LYS A 187 -10.26 -13.07 -0.67
N TRP A 188 -9.44 -12.95 -1.69
CA TRP A 188 -9.43 -13.88 -2.81
C TRP A 188 -8.02 -14.33 -3.17
N VAL A 189 -7.89 -15.54 -3.71
CA VAL A 189 -6.65 -16.17 -4.17
C VAL A 189 -6.86 -16.80 -5.53
N TYR A 190 -5.77 -16.97 -6.30
CA TYR A 190 -5.77 -17.88 -7.44
C TYR A 190 -5.53 -19.31 -6.94
N LEU A 191 -6.32 -20.24 -7.40
CA LEU A 191 -6.09 -21.66 -7.20
C LEU A 191 -5.35 -22.21 -8.42
N LYS A 192 -4.45 -23.17 -8.20
CA LYS A 192 -3.77 -23.90 -9.29
C LYS A 192 -4.74 -24.84 -9.98
N GLU A 193 -5.52 -25.54 -9.18
CA GLU A 193 -6.56 -26.47 -9.60
C GLU A 193 -7.77 -26.29 -8.68
N ASN A 194 -8.97 -26.51 -9.19
CA ASN A 194 -10.18 -26.52 -8.40
C ASN A 194 -11.10 -27.65 -8.88
N GLU A 195 -12.00 -28.12 -8.02
CA GLU A 195 -12.91 -29.22 -8.30
C GLU A 195 -14.00 -28.88 -9.34
N PHE A 196 -14.08 -27.61 -9.73
CA PHE A 196 -15.14 -27.11 -10.62
C PHE A 196 -14.62 -26.69 -12.01
N GLY A 197 -13.35 -26.97 -12.34
CA GLY A 197 -12.72 -26.70 -13.64
C GLY A 197 -11.95 -25.38 -13.75
#